data_895e5fdf7224f54e42711aef02153690
#
_entry.id   895e5fdf7224f54e42711aef02153690
#
_cell.length_a   1.000
_cell.length_b   1.000
_cell.length_c   1.000
_cell.angle_alpha   90.00
_cell.angle_beta   90.00
_cell.angle_gamma   90.00
#
_symmetry.space_group_name_H-M   'P 1'
#
loop_
_entity.id
_entity.type
_entity.pdbx_description
1 polymer ?
#
loop_
_entity_poly.entity_id
_entity_poly.type
_entity_poly.pdbx_seq_one_letter_code
_entity_poly.pdbx_strand_id
1 'polypeptide(L)'
;PVEILINNAGFGDCGSFLETDAEKEMQMIDVNVKAMHLLMKLMLRRMEKQEGGYILNVASSAGLLPAGPYMATYYATKAYMASLTRAVALELKQRGSRVYVGALCPGPVNTEFNEVANVEFTLAGITPEYCAGYALKQMKRRKVLIVPTTEIKAATICGRFIPQNLLIAITAHQQKKKLKAEDI
;
A
#
# COMPACT_ATOMS: atom_id res chain seq x y z
N PRO A 1 -19.09 -18.81 -6.92
CA PRO A 1 -18.17 -18.44 -5.85
C PRO A 1 -17.19 -17.38 -6.33
N VAL A 2 -16.69 -16.54 -5.42
CA VAL A 2 -15.57 -15.63 -5.68
C VAL A 2 -14.33 -16.25 -5.04
N GLU A 3 -13.36 -16.59 -5.85
CA GLU A 3 -12.13 -17.25 -5.40
C GLU A 3 -11.01 -16.28 -5.05
N ILE A 4 -10.97 -15.14 -5.77
CA ILE A 4 -9.92 -14.13 -5.59
C ILE A 4 -10.55 -12.74 -5.56
N LEU A 5 -10.21 -11.94 -4.54
CA LEU A 5 -10.46 -10.51 -4.49
C LEU A 5 -9.14 -9.77 -4.52
N ILE A 6 -8.98 -8.83 -5.45
CA ILE A 6 -7.85 -7.91 -5.47
C ILE A 6 -8.37 -6.49 -5.25
N ASN A 7 -8.12 -5.94 -4.07
CA ASN A 7 -8.39 -4.54 -3.75
C ASN A 7 -7.26 -3.68 -4.32
N ASN A 8 -7.39 -3.34 -5.60
CA ASN A 8 -6.37 -2.60 -6.34
C ASN A 8 -6.69 -1.10 -6.44
N ALA A 9 -7.97 -0.72 -6.45
CA ALA A 9 -8.38 0.67 -6.55
C ALA A 9 -7.74 1.52 -5.45
N GLY A 10 -7.19 2.66 -5.85
CA GLY A 10 -6.54 3.59 -4.94
C GLY A 10 -5.73 4.63 -5.69
N PHE A 11 -5.63 5.80 -5.09
CA PHE A 11 -4.84 6.91 -5.64
C PHE A 11 -4.09 7.63 -4.52
N GLY A 12 -3.23 8.56 -4.89
CA GLY A 12 -2.44 9.41 -4.01
C GLY A 12 -2.60 10.87 -4.36
N ASP A 13 -2.05 11.71 -3.50
CA ASP A 13 -1.88 13.13 -3.75
C ASP A 13 -0.58 13.60 -3.12
N CYS A 14 0.06 14.60 -3.73
CA CYS A 14 1.32 15.16 -3.28
C CYS A 14 1.20 16.67 -3.19
N GLY A 15 1.57 17.23 -2.03
CA GLY A 15 1.54 18.65 -1.71
C GLY A 15 1.69 18.88 -0.22
N SER A 16 1.85 20.13 0.18
CA SER A 16 1.78 20.52 1.60
C SER A 16 0.38 20.23 2.14
N PHE A 17 0.28 19.64 3.31
CA PHE A 17 -1.02 19.32 3.94
C PHE A 17 -1.93 20.55 4.14
N LEU A 18 -1.34 21.74 4.20
CA LEU A 18 -2.10 22.99 4.29
C LEU A 18 -2.69 23.44 2.94
N GLU A 19 -2.17 22.90 1.84
CA GLU A 19 -2.48 23.36 0.47
C GLU A 19 -3.21 22.31 -0.35
N THR A 20 -3.12 21.02 0.03
CA THR A 20 -3.84 19.93 -0.63
C THR A 20 -5.35 20.07 -0.45
N ASP A 21 -6.11 19.66 -1.47
CA ASP A 21 -7.58 19.73 -1.45
C ASP A 21 -8.17 18.71 -0.48
N ALA A 22 -8.87 19.19 0.53
CA ALA A 22 -9.52 18.37 1.55
C ALA A 22 -10.56 17.40 0.96
N GLU A 23 -11.29 17.79 -0.09
CA GLU A 23 -12.27 16.91 -0.73
C GLU A 23 -11.56 15.74 -1.43
N LYS A 24 -10.47 15.99 -2.16
CA LYS A 24 -9.64 14.95 -2.77
C LYS A 24 -9.04 14.00 -1.73
N GLU A 25 -8.59 14.53 -0.59
CA GLU A 25 -8.09 13.70 0.52
C GLU A 25 -9.17 12.81 1.12
N MET A 26 -10.39 13.34 1.33
CA MET A 26 -11.52 12.55 1.82
C MET A 26 -11.91 11.45 0.83
N GLN A 27 -11.93 11.74 -0.47
CA GLN A 27 -12.15 10.74 -1.52
C GLN A 27 -11.05 9.67 -1.51
N MET A 28 -9.78 10.06 -1.27
CA MET A 28 -8.67 9.10 -1.11
C MET A 28 -8.90 8.17 0.08
N ILE A 29 -9.37 8.68 1.21
CA ILE A 29 -9.72 7.87 2.39
C ILE A 29 -10.87 6.93 2.07
N ASP A 30 -11.90 7.41 1.38
CA ASP A 30 -13.06 6.60 1.01
C ASP A 30 -12.67 5.42 0.11
N VAL A 31 -11.84 5.66 -0.91
CA VAL A 31 -11.39 4.61 -1.83
C VAL A 31 -10.33 3.71 -1.18
N ASN A 32 -9.23 4.30 -0.67
CA ASN A 32 -8.09 3.52 -0.18
C ASN A 32 -8.40 2.79 1.13
N VAL A 33 -9.27 3.34 1.97
CA VAL A 33 -9.55 2.78 3.31
C VAL A 33 -10.93 2.17 3.40
N LYS A 34 -11.99 2.98 3.27
CA LYS A 34 -13.35 2.51 3.56
C LYS A 34 -13.80 1.43 2.59
N ALA A 35 -13.64 1.62 1.28
CA ALA A 35 -14.03 0.64 0.27
C ALA A 35 -13.25 -0.67 0.44
N MET A 36 -11.91 -0.59 0.56
CA MET A 36 -11.06 -1.75 0.77
C MET A 36 -11.44 -2.52 2.05
N HIS A 37 -11.62 -1.80 3.17
CA HIS A 37 -12.00 -2.41 4.45
C HIS A 37 -13.32 -3.15 4.34
N LEU A 38 -14.34 -2.50 3.77
CA LEU A 38 -15.68 -3.07 3.64
C LEU A 38 -15.67 -4.31 2.74
N LEU A 39 -15.05 -4.20 1.54
CA LEU A 39 -14.94 -5.31 0.60
C LEU A 39 -14.18 -6.49 1.21
N MET A 40 -13.05 -6.23 1.88
CA MET A 40 -12.30 -7.27 2.57
C MET A 40 -13.16 -7.96 3.63
N LYS A 41 -13.88 -7.21 4.47
CA LYS A 41 -14.71 -7.78 5.55
C LYS A 41 -15.88 -8.61 5.01
N LEU A 42 -16.55 -8.13 3.97
CA LEU A 42 -17.69 -8.85 3.35
C LEU A 42 -17.20 -10.13 2.65
N MET A 43 -16.09 -10.02 1.91
CA MET A 43 -15.55 -11.17 1.18
C MET A 43 -14.91 -12.22 2.09
N LEU A 44 -14.26 -11.82 3.18
CA LEU A 44 -13.79 -12.77 4.19
C LEU A 44 -14.92 -13.64 4.73
N ARG A 45 -16.05 -13.03 5.13
CA ARG A 45 -17.21 -13.76 5.62
C ARG A 45 -17.76 -14.75 4.60
N ARG A 46 -17.72 -14.39 3.30
CA ARG A 46 -18.16 -15.26 2.20
C ARG A 46 -17.16 -16.39 1.96
N MET A 47 -15.87 -16.08 1.90
CA MET A 47 -14.80 -17.04 1.65
C MET A 47 -14.65 -18.06 2.79
N GLU A 48 -14.89 -17.65 4.05
CA GLU A 48 -14.95 -18.58 5.19
C GLU A 48 -16.05 -19.64 4.98
N LYS A 49 -17.23 -19.23 4.49
CA LYS A 49 -18.35 -20.16 4.18
C LYS A 49 -18.05 -21.06 2.97
N GLN A 50 -17.16 -20.64 2.07
CA GLN A 50 -16.69 -21.40 0.91
C GLN A 50 -15.52 -22.32 1.25
N GLU A 51 -15.03 -22.26 2.50
CA GLU A 51 -13.84 -22.97 2.98
C GLU A 51 -12.54 -22.63 2.24
N GLY A 52 -12.43 -21.42 1.67
CA GLY A 52 -11.20 -20.96 1.03
C GLY A 52 -11.40 -19.73 0.15
N GLY A 53 -10.26 -19.13 -0.24
CA GLY A 53 -10.19 -17.97 -1.11
C GLY A 53 -8.94 -17.13 -0.86
N TYR A 54 -8.75 -16.13 -1.71
CA TYR A 54 -7.57 -15.26 -1.68
C TYR A 54 -8.00 -13.80 -1.71
N ILE A 55 -7.48 -13.00 -0.78
CA ILE A 55 -7.63 -11.55 -0.80
C ILE A 55 -6.25 -10.92 -0.86
N LEU A 56 -6.03 -10.07 -1.86
CA LEU A 56 -4.82 -9.29 -2.02
C LEU A 56 -5.16 -7.80 -1.95
N ASN A 57 -4.62 -7.09 -0.98
CA ASN A 57 -4.76 -5.65 -0.83
C ASN A 57 -3.53 -4.95 -1.40
N VAL A 58 -3.71 -4.06 -2.38
CA VAL A 58 -2.62 -3.30 -2.99
C VAL A 58 -2.33 -2.04 -2.16
N ALA A 59 -1.43 -2.23 -1.19
CA ALA A 59 -0.92 -1.16 -0.35
C ALA A 59 0.19 -0.35 -1.08
N SER A 60 1.33 -0.13 -0.44
CA SER A 60 2.52 0.55 -0.98
C SER A 60 3.68 0.38 0.00
N SER A 61 4.92 0.56 -0.45
CA SER A 61 6.06 0.76 0.43
C SER A 61 5.87 1.98 1.37
N ALA A 62 5.09 2.97 0.95
CA ALA A 62 4.66 4.09 1.79
C ALA A 62 3.96 3.62 3.08
N GLY A 63 3.20 2.53 3.03
CA GLY A 63 2.55 1.94 4.20
C GLY A 63 3.47 1.17 5.15
N LEU A 64 4.75 1.05 4.82
CA LEU A 64 5.76 0.38 5.64
C LEU A 64 6.72 1.37 6.33
N LEU A 65 6.60 2.65 6.01
CA LEU A 65 7.38 3.75 6.58
C LEU A 65 6.56 4.48 7.67
N PRO A 66 7.21 5.16 8.64
CA PRO A 66 6.51 5.77 9.76
C PRO A 66 5.61 6.94 9.36
N ALA A 67 6.02 7.75 8.39
CA ALA A 67 5.25 8.87 7.84
C ALA A 67 5.83 9.32 6.51
N GLY A 68 5.03 10.05 5.71
CA GLY A 68 5.46 10.67 4.45
C GLY A 68 5.01 12.12 4.36
N PRO A 69 5.82 13.09 4.86
CA PRO A 69 5.52 14.49 4.64
C PRO A 69 5.32 14.78 3.14
N TYR A 70 4.46 15.72 2.81
CA TYR A 70 4.00 16.04 1.43
C TYR A 70 3.17 14.96 0.73
N MET A 71 2.92 13.83 1.38
CA MET A 71 1.98 12.79 0.98
C MET A 71 1.30 12.18 2.23
N ALA A 72 1.00 13.00 3.22
CA ALA A 72 0.60 12.56 4.56
C ALA A 72 -0.60 11.60 4.54
N THR A 73 -1.70 12.01 3.90
CA THR A 73 -2.93 11.24 3.79
C THR A 73 -2.71 9.93 3.03
N TYR A 74 -1.95 9.96 1.92
CA TYR A 74 -1.63 8.74 1.17
C TYR A 74 -0.86 7.72 2.03
N TYR A 75 0.22 8.15 2.71
CA TYR A 75 1.00 7.28 3.59
C TYR A 75 0.13 6.68 4.70
N ALA A 76 -0.71 7.48 5.33
CA ALA A 76 -1.63 7.04 6.37
C ALA A 76 -2.62 5.98 5.85
N THR A 77 -3.21 6.19 4.66
CA THR A 77 -4.14 5.21 4.05
C THR A 77 -3.44 3.90 3.73
N LYS A 78 -2.21 3.94 3.20
CA LYS A 78 -1.44 2.74 2.86
C LYS A 78 -0.90 2.02 4.10
N ALA A 79 -0.57 2.75 5.16
CA ALA A 79 -0.23 2.18 6.47
C ALA A 79 -1.43 1.46 7.10
N TYR A 80 -2.63 2.05 7.03
CA TYR A 80 -3.87 1.39 7.44
C TYR A 80 -4.04 0.05 6.72
N MET A 81 -3.94 0.04 5.38
CA MET A 81 -4.08 -1.19 4.58
C MET A 81 -3.08 -2.28 5.00
N ALA A 82 -1.80 -1.91 5.11
CA ALA A 82 -0.74 -2.86 5.45
C ALA A 82 -0.90 -3.41 6.87
N SER A 83 -1.26 -2.57 7.84
CA SER A 83 -1.45 -2.94 9.23
C SER A 83 -2.67 -3.86 9.42
N LEU A 84 -3.83 -3.44 8.89
CA LEU A 84 -5.07 -4.23 8.96
C LEU A 84 -4.89 -5.60 8.32
N THR A 85 -4.29 -5.66 7.12
CA THR A 85 -4.05 -6.91 6.39
C THR A 85 -3.21 -7.90 7.21
N ARG A 86 -2.15 -7.41 7.86
CA ARG A 86 -1.26 -8.25 8.67
C ARG A 86 -1.94 -8.78 9.93
N ALA A 87 -2.75 -7.94 10.59
CA ALA A 87 -3.51 -8.33 11.76
C ALA A 87 -4.51 -9.43 11.41
N VAL A 88 -5.34 -9.20 10.39
CA VAL A 88 -6.35 -10.16 9.94
C VAL A 88 -5.72 -11.48 9.45
N ALA A 89 -4.60 -11.41 8.73
CA ALA A 89 -3.89 -12.62 8.30
C ALA A 89 -3.43 -13.49 9.48
N LEU A 90 -3.00 -12.88 10.59
CA LEU A 90 -2.62 -13.61 11.80
C LEU A 90 -3.85 -14.22 12.48
N GLU A 91 -4.95 -13.47 12.60
CA GLU A 91 -6.21 -13.99 13.16
C GLU A 91 -6.74 -15.20 12.40
N LEU A 92 -6.73 -15.13 11.05
CA LEU A 92 -7.13 -16.25 10.19
C LEU A 92 -6.23 -17.48 10.40
N LYS A 93 -4.91 -17.26 10.47
CA LYS A 93 -3.95 -18.34 10.74
C LYS A 93 -4.21 -19.02 12.09
N GLN A 94 -4.48 -18.24 13.14
CA GLN A 94 -4.77 -18.76 14.48
C GLN A 94 -6.08 -19.57 14.53
N ARG A 95 -7.05 -19.25 13.66
CA ARG A 95 -8.30 -20.00 13.50
C ARG A 95 -8.19 -21.24 12.60
N GLY A 96 -7.03 -21.48 12.00
CA GLY A 96 -6.86 -22.56 11.02
C GLY A 96 -7.62 -22.31 9.71
N SER A 97 -7.97 -21.05 9.39
CA SER A 97 -8.69 -20.70 8.17
C SER A 97 -7.89 -21.04 6.90
N ARG A 98 -8.61 -21.51 5.87
CA ARG A 98 -8.06 -21.72 4.53
C ARG A 98 -8.03 -20.45 3.69
N VAL A 99 -8.68 -19.37 4.14
CA VAL A 99 -8.66 -18.08 3.44
C VAL A 99 -7.28 -17.44 3.59
N TYR A 100 -6.76 -16.91 2.49
CA TYR A 100 -5.53 -16.12 2.47
C TYR A 100 -5.84 -14.64 2.40
N VAL A 101 -5.11 -13.84 3.18
CA VAL A 101 -5.10 -12.38 3.06
C VAL A 101 -3.65 -11.90 3.04
N GLY A 102 -3.32 -11.04 2.07
CA GLY A 102 -1.98 -10.47 1.93
C GLY A 102 -1.99 -9.03 1.45
N ALA A 103 -0.91 -8.32 1.71
CA ALA A 103 -0.66 -6.95 1.28
C ALA A 103 0.50 -6.91 0.28
N LEU A 104 0.24 -6.36 -0.91
CA LEU A 104 1.26 -6.00 -1.88
C LEU A 104 1.74 -4.58 -1.55
N CYS A 105 3.03 -4.43 -1.29
CA CYS A 105 3.68 -3.18 -0.91
C CYS A 105 4.81 -2.84 -1.90
N PRO A 106 4.47 -2.41 -3.12
CA PRO A 106 5.47 -2.05 -4.12
C PRO A 106 6.10 -0.69 -3.80
N GLY A 107 7.32 -0.49 -4.28
CA GLY A 107 7.89 0.83 -4.54
C GLY A 107 7.25 1.47 -5.78
N PRO A 108 7.95 2.39 -6.46
CA PRO A 108 7.46 2.97 -7.71
C PRO A 108 7.15 1.91 -8.77
N VAL A 109 6.00 2.02 -9.40
CA VAL A 109 5.57 1.21 -10.55
C VAL A 109 5.19 2.16 -11.67
N ASN A 110 5.63 1.88 -12.89
CA ASN A 110 5.39 2.73 -14.06
C ASN A 110 3.92 2.59 -14.50
N THR A 111 3.05 3.39 -13.95
CA THR A 111 1.60 3.42 -14.21
C THR A 111 1.11 4.87 -14.25
N GLU A 112 -0.13 5.08 -14.62
CA GLU A 112 -0.83 6.37 -14.57
C GLU A 112 -0.94 6.96 -13.13
N PHE A 113 -0.58 6.19 -12.10
CA PHE A 113 -0.58 6.66 -10.70
C PHE A 113 0.23 7.95 -10.52
N ASN A 114 1.35 8.09 -11.25
CA ASN A 114 2.23 9.25 -11.15
C ASN A 114 1.53 10.55 -11.57
N GLU A 115 0.72 10.46 -12.62
CA GLU A 115 -0.06 11.59 -13.14
C GLU A 115 -1.17 11.96 -12.16
N VAL A 116 -1.93 10.96 -11.69
CA VAL A 116 -3.06 11.17 -10.75
C VAL A 116 -2.58 11.71 -9.40
N ALA A 117 -1.43 11.23 -8.92
CA ALA A 117 -0.85 11.65 -7.64
C ALA A 117 -0.03 12.95 -7.74
N ASN A 118 0.10 13.52 -8.93
CA ASN A 118 0.92 14.71 -9.20
C ASN A 118 2.37 14.56 -8.71
N VAL A 119 3.01 13.41 -9.01
CA VAL A 119 4.38 13.10 -8.57
C VAL A 119 5.29 12.75 -9.73
N GLU A 120 6.55 13.17 -9.63
CA GLU A 120 7.63 12.69 -10.50
C GLU A 120 8.58 11.81 -9.67
N PHE A 121 8.65 10.52 -9.99
CA PHE A 121 9.59 9.63 -9.31
C PHE A 121 11.00 9.77 -9.89
N THR A 122 11.97 10.05 -9.04
CA THR A 122 13.40 10.04 -9.39
C THR A 122 13.98 8.61 -9.47
N LEU A 123 13.31 7.63 -8.85
CA LEU A 123 13.69 6.23 -8.89
C LEU A 123 13.01 5.55 -10.07
N ALA A 124 13.77 4.76 -10.83
CA ALA A 124 13.22 3.91 -11.87
C ALA A 124 12.17 2.96 -11.28
N GLY A 125 10.95 3.04 -11.78
CA GLY A 125 9.86 2.14 -11.40
C GLY A 125 10.03 0.75 -12.04
N ILE A 126 9.45 -0.25 -11.39
CA ILE A 126 9.28 -1.57 -12.03
C ILE A 126 8.09 -1.54 -13.00
N THR A 127 8.04 -2.49 -13.95
CA THR A 127 6.89 -2.58 -14.84
C THR A 127 5.66 -3.14 -14.12
N PRO A 128 4.44 -2.76 -14.54
CA PRO A 128 3.19 -3.30 -14.00
C PRO A 128 3.12 -4.82 -14.10
N GLU A 129 3.58 -5.39 -15.22
CA GLU A 129 3.58 -6.83 -15.49
C GLU A 129 4.47 -7.59 -14.50
N TYR A 130 5.67 -7.07 -14.26
CA TYR A 130 6.57 -7.65 -13.25
C TYR A 130 5.96 -7.59 -11.86
N CYS A 131 5.40 -6.44 -11.48
CA CYS A 131 4.78 -6.24 -10.18
C CYS A 131 3.62 -7.23 -9.96
N ALA A 132 2.71 -7.33 -10.94
CA ALA A 132 1.55 -8.22 -10.89
C ALA A 132 1.97 -9.69 -10.87
N GLY A 133 2.87 -10.10 -11.77
CA GLY A 133 3.37 -11.48 -11.83
C GLY A 133 4.07 -11.90 -10.53
N TYR A 134 4.89 -11.02 -9.96
CA TYR A 134 5.53 -11.26 -8.66
C TYR A 134 4.50 -11.38 -7.54
N ALA A 135 3.51 -10.46 -7.51
CA ALA A 135 2.46 -10.46 -6.50
C ALA A 135 1.66 -11.77 -6.51
N LEU A 136 1.19 -12.21 -7.69
CA LEU A 136 0.43 -13.46 -7.85
C LEU A 136 1.24 -14.69 -7.44
N LYS A 137 2.54 -14.72 -7.79
CA LYS A 137 3.46 -15.80 -7.38
C LYS A 137 3.61 -15.88 -5.86
N GLN A 138 3.75 -14.73 -5.18
CA GLN A 138 3.88 -14.69 -3.72
C GLN A 138 2.55 -14.93 -3.01
N MET A 139 1.44 -14.48 -3.57
CA MET A 139 0.08 -14.78 -3.11
C MET A 139 -0.18 -16.30 -3.07
N LYS A 140 0.15 -17.02 -4.16
CA LYS A 140 0.07 -18.49 -4.21
C LYS A 140 0.94 -19.17 -3.14
N ARG A 141 2.06 -18.56 -2.76
CA ARG A 141 2.93 -19.00 -1.66
C ARG A 141 2.44 -18.56 -0.27
N ARG A 142 1.30 -17.92 -0.21
CA ARG A 142 0.65 -17.41 1.02
C ARG A 142 1.53 -16.44 1.82
N LYS A 143 2.35 -15.62 1.13
CA LYS A 143 3.16 -14.58 1.78
C LYS A 143 2.27 -13.40 2.15
N VAL A 144 2.19 -13.08 3.45
CA VAL A 144 1.31 -12.02 3.96
C VAL A 144 1.78 -10.63 3.52
N LEU A 145 3.09 -10.37 3.54
CA LEU A 145 3.66 -9.11 3.09
C LEU A 145 4.50 -9.35 1.84
N ILE A 146 4.12 -8.71 0.74
CA ILE A 146 4.74 -8.88 -0.57
C ILE A 146 5.41 -7.55 -0.97
N VAL A 147 6.74 -7.54 -1.03
CA VAL A 147 7.54 -6.39 -1.50
C VAL A 147 8.29 -6.87 -2.75
N PRO A 148 7.99 -6.32 -3.95
CA PRO A 148 8.51 -6.86 -5.21
C PRO A 148 10.01 -6.71 -5.40
N THR A 149 10.63 -5.63 -4.88
CA THR A 149 12.04 -5.33 -5.11
C THR A 149 12.88 -5.52 -3.86
N THR A 150 14.12 -5.96 -4.02
CA THR A 150 15.07 -6.22 -2.94
C THR A 150 15.50 -4.92 -2.25
N GLU A 151 15.64 -3.84 -3.01
CA GLU A 151 16.04 -2.53 -2.53
C GLU A 151 15.00 -1.96 -1.55
N ILE A 152 13.72 -1.98 -1.94
CA ILE A 152 12.62 -1.52 -1.07
C ILE A 152 12.50 -2.43 0.15
N LYS A 153 12.67 -3.74 -0.02
CA LYS A 153 12.64 -4.68 1.09
C LYS A 153 13.78 -4.42 2.08
N ALA A 154 14.99 -4.20 1.60
CA ALA A 154 16.14 -3.85 2.43
C ALA A 154 15.90 -2.50 3.14
N ALA A 155 15.47 -1.46 2.40
CA ALA A 155 15.17 -0.15 2.97
C ALA A 155 14.11 -0.20 4.08
N THR A 156 13.04 -0.99 3.92
CA THR A 156 12.00 -1.14 4.94
C THR A 156 12.47 -1.94 6.17
N ILE A 157 13.41 -2.87 6.00
CA ILE A 157 14.00 -3.61 7.12
C ILE A 157 15.00 -2.72 7.86
N CYS A 158 15.93 -2.09 7.15
CA CYS A 158 16.95 -1.20 7.74
C CYS A 158 16.30 0.01 8.43
N GLY A 159 15.23 0.55 7.85
CA GLY A 159 14.48 1.67 8.42
C GLY A 159 13.94 1.42 9.83
N ARG A 160 13.75 0.15 10.23
CA ARG A 160 13.32 -0.19 11.60
C ARG A 160 14.37 0.09 12.67
N PHE A 161 15.62 0.19 12.29
CA PHE A 161 16.74 0.48 13.20
C PHE A 161 17.11 1.97 13.23
N ILE A 162 16.49 2.78 12.38
CA ILE A 162 16.69 4.23 12.33
C ILE A 162 15.66 4.90 13.25
N PRO A 163 16.07 5.90 14.07
CA PRO A 163 15.12 6.69 14.85
C PRO A 163 14.02 7.27 13.95
N GLN A 164 12.75 7.14 14.37
CA GLN A 164 11.61 7.50 13.52
C GLN A 164 11.66 8.93 12.98
N ASN A 165 12.03 9.90 13.84
CA ASN A 165 12.10 11.31 13.42
C ASN A 165 13.16 11.53 12.32
N LEU A 166 14.29 10.81 12.38
CA LEU A 166 15.32 10.88 11.33
C LEU A 166 14.81 10.24 10.03
N LEU A 167 14.14 9.11 10.12
CA LEU A 167 13.57 8.45 8.95
C LEU A 167 12.47 9.30 8.29
N ILE A 168 11.63 9.98 9.09
CA ILE A 168 10.64 10.94 8.60
C ILE A 168 11.30 12.12 7.89
N ALA A 169 12.39 12.67 8.45
CA ALA A 169 13.14 13.76 7.82
C ALA A 169 13.76 13.34 6.47
N ILE A 170 14.33 12.13 6.39
CA ILE A 170 14.84 11.55 5.15
C ILE A 170 13.70 11.40 4.13
N THR A 171 12.54 10.87 4.56
CA THR A 171 11.37 10.72 3.71
C THR A 171 10.87 12.07 3.21
N ALA A 172 10.81 13.09 4.09
CA ALA A 172 10.43 14.46 3.71
C ALA A 172 11.35 15.03 2.62
N HIS A 173 12.66 14.85 2.76
CA HIS A 173 13.61 15.30 1.74
C HIS A 173 13.41 14.61 0.39
N GLN A 174 13.10 13.32 0.40
CA GLN A 174 12.80 12.58 -0.83
C GLN A 174 11.45 12.99 -1.46
N GLN A 175 10.44 13.28 -0.64
CA GLN A 175 9.13 13.69 -1.16
C GLN A 175 9.17 15.12 -1.73
N LYS A 176 9.91 16.03 -1.09
CA LYS A 176 10.12 17.39 -1.65
C LYS A 176 10.67 17.38 -3.08
N LYS A 177 11.55 16.42 -3.40
CA LYS A 177 12.10 16.28 -4.76
C LYS A 177 11.07 15.84 -5.81
N LYS A 178 9.90 15.39 -5.39
CA LYS A 178 8.79 14.96 -6.26
C LYS A 178 7.77 16.05 -6.50
N LEU A 179 7.80 17.14 -5.70
CA LEU A 179 6.98 18.30 -5.93
C LEU A 179 7.43 18.97 -7.22
N LYS A 180 6.49 19.38 -8.06
CA LYS A 180 6.78 20.22 -9.21
C LYS A 180 7.27 21.58 -8.72
N ALA A 181 8.09 22.24 -9.53
CA ALA A 181 8.68 23.55 -9.17
C ALA A 181 7.61 24.65 -8.91
N GLU A 182 6.38 24.42 -9.31
CA GLU A 182 5.23 25.32 -9.11
C GLU A 182 4.56 25.12 -7.74
N ASP A 183 4.90 24.05 -7.00
CA ASP A 183 4.28 23.67 -5.73
C ASP A 183 5.22 23.88 -4.51
N ILE A 184 6.32 24.66 -4.69
CA ILE A 184 7.30 24.96 -3.62
C ILE A 184 7.14 26.44 -3.16
#